data_c4eb77069e9c4a871f57758964a1e080
#
_entry.id   c4eb77069e9c4a871f57758964a1e080
#
_cell.length_a   1.000
_cell.length_b   1.000
_cell.length_c   1.000
_cell.angle_alpha   90.00
_cell.angle_beta   90.00
_cell.angle_gamma   90.00
#
_symmetry.space_group_name_H-M   'P 1'
#
loop_
_entity.id
_entity.type
_entity.pdbx_description
1 polymer ?
#
loop_
_entity_poly.entity_id
_entity_poly.type
_entity_poly.pdbx_seq_one_letter_code
_entity_poly.pdbx_strand_id
1 'polypeptide(L)'
;MNTAIETQGLSKRYRRVTALSDCSVTVPENRICALIGPNGAGKTTLLRLLAGLSRPTGGTVCVLGGAPRQDPAFLAEIGYLAQEIPLYRRLTAEDHIRAGAHLNPRWDALSVRTRLADLNIPLNRAVGTLSGGQRAQVALALTLAKRPRLLLLDEPVAALDPLARRHFLGTLTAAMADSGGELTVVLSSHLIADLERVCDHIILLAESRVQLCGDIDTLLGEHKVLVGPRKNTSALERAHTVVHAVRTARQTTLLVRLGGPVFDPAYEASDVDLEELVLGYMGASATPALAQLTAIGEEQ
;
A
#
# COMPACT_ATOMS: atom_id res chain seq x y z
N MET A 1 8.96 -17.29 8.91
CA MET A 1 9.29 -15.93 8.42
C MET A 1 9.02 -14.97 9.54
N ASN A 2 9.90 -14.01 9.78
CA ASN A 2 9.66 -12.97 10.76
C ASN A 2 8.60 -12.00 10.23
N THR A 3 7.83 -11.40 11.14
CA THR A 3 6.75 -10.47 10.79
C THR A 3 7.17 -9.04 11.13
N ALA A 4 7.16 -8.16 10.12
CA ALA A 4 7.45 -6.75 10.32
C ALA A 4 6.24 -5.98 10.89
N ILE A 5 5.05 -6.34 10.45
CA ILE A 5 3.79 -5.70 10.87
C ILE A 5 2.74 -6.78 11.13
N GLU A 6 2.09 -6.69 12.28
CA GLU A 6 0.93 -7.50 12.62
C GLU A 6 -0.13 -6.61 13.27
N THR A 7 -1.37 -6.70 12.80
CA THR A 7 -2.52 -6.05 13.44
C THR A 7 -3.65 -7.03 13.63
N GLN A 8 -4.39 -6.89 14.74
CA GLN A 8 -5.54 -7.75 15.05
C GLN A 8 -6.71 -6.87 15.48
N GLY A 9 -7.78 -6.89 14.67
CA GLY A 9 -8.98 -6.11 14.91
C GLY A 9 -8.74 -4.60 15.00
N LEU A 10 -7.68 -4.10 14.34
CA LEU A 10 -7.22 -2.71 14.45
C LEU A 10 -8.30 -1.75 14.00
N SER A 11 -8.67 -0.83 14.88
CA SER A 11 -9.72 0.14 14.62
C SER A 11 -9.26 1.55 15.00
N LYS A 12 -9.67 2.54 14.18
CA LYS A 12 -9.41 3.95 14.44
C LYS A 12 -10.62 4.81 14.12
N ARG A 13 -11.07 5.57 15.11
CA ARG A 13 -12.17 6.51 14.98
C ARG A 13 -11.72 7.91 15.32
N TYR A 14 -12.07 8.86 14.46
CA TYR A 14 -11.87 10.29 14.67
C TYR A 14 -13.23 10.97 14.87
N ARG A 15 -13.56 11.33 16.10
CA ARG A 15 -14.89 11.89 16.43
C ARG A 15 -16.03 11.03 15.88
N ARG A 16 -16.64 11.42 14.75
CA ARG A 16 -17.78 10.73 14.11
C ARG A 16 -17.38 9.85 12.92
N VAL A 17 -16.12 9.93 12.48
CA VAL A 17 -15.63 9.20 11.30
C VAL A 17 -14.84 7.97 11.74
N THR A 18 -15.24 6.81 11.28
CA THR A 18 -14.46 5.56 11.41
C THR A 18 -13.50 5.49 10.24
N ALA A 19 -12.20 5.63 10.51
CA ALA A 19 -11.17 5.60 9.49
C ALA A 19 -10.66 4.18 9.24
N LEU A 20 -10.67 3.31 10.27
CA LEU A 20 -10.35 1.89 10.18
C LEU A 20 -11.30 1.12 11.10
N SER A 21 -11.78 -0.02 10.66
CA SER A 21 -12.71 -0.89 11.36
C SER A 21 -12.28 -2.35 11.25
N ASP A 22 -11.86 -2.94 12.37
CA ASP A 22 -11.55 -4.37 12.47
C ASP A 22 -10.52 -4.85 11.41
N CYS A 23 -9.42 -4.11 11.27
CA CYS A 23 -8.38 -4.40 10.29
C CYS A 23 -7.34 -5.36 10.88
N SER A 24 -7.22 -6.54 10.26
CA SER A 24 -6.20 -7.54 10.61
C SER A 24 -5.30 -7.76 9.39
N VAL A 25 -4.01 -7.46 9.53
CA VAL A 25 -3.00 -7.62 8.47
C VAL A 25 -1.72 -8.21 9.05
N THR A 26 -1.01 -8.95 8.20
CA THR A 26 0.33 -9.47 8.49
C THR A 26 1.23 -9.14 7.30
N VAL A 27 2.34 -8.44 7.55
CA VAL A 27 3.37 -8.15 6.54
C VAL A 27 4.68 -8.80 6.99
N PRO A 28 5.24 -9.73 6.21
CA PRO A 28 6.53 -10.33 6.50
C PRO A 28 7.67 -9.29 6.40
N GLU A 29 8.78 -9.57 7.11
CA GLU A 29 10.03 -8.79 6.92
C GLU A 29 10.58 -8.95 5.51
N ASN A 30 11.35 -7.96 5.06
CA ASN A 30 12.04 -7.94 3.77
C ASN A 30 11.09 -8.07 2.56
N ARG A 31 9.98 -7.31 2.60
CA ARG A 31 8.99 -7.23 1.53
C ARG A 31 8.70 -5.80 1.15
N ILE A 32 8.32 -5.58 -0.11
CA ILE A 32 7.68 -4.34 -0.55
C ILE A 32 6.18 -4.60 -0.60
N CYS A 33 5.46 -4.05 0.36
CA CYS A 33 4.02 -4.20 0.49
C CYS A 33 3.29 -3.00 -0.14
N ALA A 34 2.43 -3.26 -1.11
CA ALA A 34 1.49 -2.29 -1.65
C ALA A 34 0.31 -2.10 -0.70
N LEU A 35 0.03 -0.86 -0.29
CA LEU A 35 -1.17 -0.48 0.44
C LEU A 35 -2.12 0.24 -0.52
N ILE A 36 -3.10 -0.47 -1.04
CA ILE A 36 -4.02 0.01 -2.09
C ILE A 36 -5.40 0.32 -1.50
N GLY A 37 -6.10 1.24 -2.13
CA GLY A 37 -7.48 1.57 -1.79
C GLY A 37 -7.86 2.97 -2.26
N PRO A 38 -9.17 3.27 -2.36
CA PRO A 38 -9.66 4.58 -2.75
C PRO A 38 -9.29 5.67 -1.74
N ASN A 39 -9.47 6.92 -2.15
CA ASN A 39 -9.30 8.05 -1.24
C ASN A 39 -10.30 7.93 -0.07
N GLY A 40 -9.79 8.15 1.15
CA GLY A 40 -10.60 7.99 2.35
C GLY A 40 -10.71 6.55 2.90
N ALA A 41 -10.15 5.54 2.25
CA ALA A 41 -10.18 4.14 2.71
C ALA A 41 -9.43 3.88 4.05
N GLY A 42 -8.59 4.82 4.49
CA GLY A 42 -7.85 4.69 5.74
C GLY A 42 -6.34 4.46 5.60
N LYS A 43 -5.79 4.49 4.38
CA LYS A 43 -4.35 4.24 4.10
C LYS A 43 -3.42 5.08 4.98
N THR A 44 -3.54 6.41 4.92
CA THR A 44 -2.77 7.34 5.76
C THR A 44 -2.96 7.07 7.25
N THR A 45 -4.18 6.70 7.67
CA THR A 45 -4.47 6.37 9.07
C THR A 45 -3.72 5.12 9.51
N LEU A 46 -3.73 4.07 8.68
CA LEU A 46 -2.98 2.85 8.95
C LEU A 46 -1.48 3.16 9.06
N LEU A 47 -0.89 3.85 8.09
CA LEU A 47 0.53 4.23 8.12
C LEU A 47 0.90 5.04 9.36
N ARG A 48 0.05 5.98 9.79
CA ARG A 48 0.27 6.77 11.03
C ARG A 48 0.20 5.94 12.29
N LEU A 49 -0.66 4.92 12.35
CA LEU A 49 -0.71 3.97 13.46
C LEU A 49 0.56 3.13 13.52
N LEU A 50 1.02 2.60 12.37
CA LEU A 50 2.26 1.82 12.25
C LEU A 50 3.50 2.65 12.63
N ALA A 51 3.53 3.93 12.26
CA ALA A 51 4.60 4.85 12.61
C ALA A 51 4.58 5.33 14.08
N GLY A 52 3.57 4.92 14.88
CA GLY A 52 3.40 5.41 16.25
C GLY A 52 2.94 6.88 16.36
N LEU A 53 2.58 7.51 15.23
CA LEU A 53 2.10 8.90 15.18
C LEU A 53 0.63 9.06 15.63
N SER A 54 -0.09 7.96 15.77
CA SER A 54 -1.46 7.92 16.27
C SER A 54 -1.66 6.67 17.13
N ARG A 55 -2.64 6.71 18.04
CA ARG A 55 -3.01 5.55 18.85
C ARG A 55 -4.29 4.91 18.30
N PRO A 56 -4.42 3.57 18.28
CA PRO A 56 -5.65 2.90 17.91
C PRO A 56 -6.78 3.23 18.91
N THR A 57 -8.03 3.09 18.47
CA THR A 57 -9.22 3.15 19.35
C THR A 57 -9.71 1.75 19.73
N GLY A 58 -9.24 0.72 19.04
CA GLY A 58 -9.51 -0.70 19.34
C GLY A 58 -8.55 -1.61 18.60
N GLY A 59 -8.48 -2.85 19.02
CA GLY A 59 -7.55 -3.84 18.48
C GLY A 59 -6.10 -3.61 18.91
N THR A 60 -5.19 -4.37 18.29
CA THR A 60 -3.75 -4.32 18.59
C THR A 60 -2.94 -4.06 17.33
N VAL A 61 -1.74 -3.50 17.51
CA VAL A 61 -0.75 -3.29 16.45
C VAL A 61 0.63 -3.60 17.01
N CYS A 62 1.37 -4.42 16.27
CA CYS A 62 2.75 -4.79 16.52
C CYS A 62 3.58 -4.42 15.30
N VAL A 63 4.70 -3.73 15.50
CA VAL A 63 5.65 -3.32 14.46
C VAL A 63 7.05 -3.71 14.93
N LEU A 64 7.77 -4.48 14.09
CA LEU A 64 9.11 -4.99 14.40
C LEU A 64 9.19 -5.69 15.78
N GLY A 65 8.15 -6.47 16.12
CA GLY A 65 8.07 -7.23 17.36
C GLY A 65 7.61 -6.44 18.59
N GLY A 66 7.20 -5.18 18.46
CA GLY A 66 6.74 -4.34 19.56
C GLY A 66 5.57 -3.43 19.25
N ALA A 67 4.90 -2.90 20.27
CA ALA A 67 3.89 -1.86 20.06
C ALA A 67 4.54 -0.55 19.60
N PRO A 68 3.97 0.15 18.57
CA PRO A 68 4.48 1.43 18.12
C PRO A 68 4.52 2.47 19.24
N ARG A 69 5.67 3.17 19.35
CA ARG A 69 5.94 4.13 20.42
C ARG A 69 6.59 5.39 19.85
N GLN A 70 6.52 6.49 20.61
CA GLN A 70 7.18 7.75 20.26
C GLN A 70 8.50 7.92 21.03
N ASP A 71 9.26 6.86 21.19
CA ASP A 71 10.60 6.93 21.78
C ASP A 71 11.70 6.94 20.68
N PRO A 72 12.88 7.48 20.98
CA PRO A 72 13.95 7.60 19.99
C PRO A 72 14.40 6.26 19.39
N ALA A 73 14.36 5.18 20.18
CA ALA A 73 14.81 3.85 19.73
C ALA A 73 13.85 3.30 18.67
N PHE A 74 12.53 3.34 18.91
CA PHE A 74 11.54 2.92 17.94
C PHE A 74 11.56 3.82 16.70
N LEU A 75 11.61 5.15 16.90
CA LEU A 75 11.62 6.09 15.78
C LEU A 75 12.87 5.97 14.91
N ALA A 76 14.01 5.53 15.45
CA ALA A 76 15.22 5.27 14.67
C ALA A 76 15.05 4.10 13.69
N GLU A 77 14.19 3.11 14.01
CA GLU A 77 13.91 1.96 13.16
C GLU A 77 12.87 2.24 12.07
N ILE A 78 12.13 3.37 12.16
CA ILE A 78 11.02 3.68 11.26
C ILE A 78 11.38 4.87 10.37
N GLY A 79 11.30 4.69 9.04
CA GLY A 79 11.24 5.77 8.08
C GLY A 79 9.78 6.08 7.73
N TYR A 80 9.36 7.33 7.84
CA TYR A 80 8.02 7.75 7.42
C TYR A 80 8.10 8.93 6.48
N LEU A 81 7.55 8.77 5.28
CA LEU A 81 7.40 9.84 4.29
C LEU A 81 5.91 10.14 4.10
N ALA A 82 5.49 11.30 4.58
CA ALA A 82 4.10 11.75 4.45
C ALA A 82 3.80 12.20 3.01
N GLN A 83 2.53 12.18 2.63
CA GLN A 83 2.03 12.60 1.33
C GLN A 83 2.43 14.05 0.99
N GLU A 84 2.31 14.96 1.95
CA GLU A 84 2.92 16.29 1.85
C GLU A 84 4.39 16.16 2.25
N ILE A 85 5.29 16.19 1.29
CA ILE A 85 6.72 16.06 1.52
C ILE A 85 7.20 17.14 2.50
N PRO A 86 7.55 16.81 3.77
CA PRO A 86 7.76 17.77 4.84
C PRO A 86 9.19 18.34 4.82
N LEU A 87 9.62 18.89 3.67
CA LEU A 87 10.91 19.56 3.54
C LEU A 87 10.77 21.07 3.77
N TYR A 88 11.70 21.65 4.52
CA TYR A 88 11.78 23.09 4.73
C TYR A 88 12.21 23.80 3.44
N ARG A 89 11.26 24.41 2.74
CA ARG A 89 11.43 24.92 1.37
C ARG A 89 12.58 25.90 1.16
N ARG A 90 12.97 26.63 2.21
CA ARG A 90 14.07 27.61 2.19
C ARG A 90 15.45 27.00 2.47
N LEU A 91 15.50 25.81 3.03
CA LEU A 91 16.74 25.08 3.31
C LEU A 91 17.21 24.33 2.06
N THR A 92 18.49 24.11 1.96
CA THR A 92 19.13 23.29 0.93
C THR A 92 19.04 21.80 1.28
N ALA A 93 19.31 20.92 0.31
CA ALA A 93 19.45 19.49 0.60
C ALA A 93 20.57 19.22 1.61
N GLU A 94 21.68 19.95 1.50
CA GLU A 94 22.81 19.85 2.44
C GLU A 94 22.44 20.28 3.86
N ASP A 95 21.59 21.31 4.03
CA ASP A 95 21.10 21.72 5.35
C ASP A 95 20.24 20.63 5.99
N HIS A 96 19.39 19.95 5.19
CA HIS A 96 18.59 18.81 5.66
C HIS A 96 19.49 17.62 6.04
N ILE A 97 20.56 17.35 5.28
CA ILE A 97 21.53 16.29 5.61
C ILE A 97 22.18 16.58 6.96
N ARG A 98 22.63 17.81 7.20
CA ARG A 98 23.22 18.22 8.48
C ARG A 98 22.25 18.11 9.63
N ALA A 99 21.01 18.60 9.45
CA ALA A 99 19.97 18.49 10.46
C ALA A 99 19.65 17.01 10.80
N GLY A 100 19.57 16.15 9.78
CA GLY A 100 19.35 14.71 9.95
C GLY A 100 20.45 14.05 10.78
N ALA A 101 21.70 14.43 10.58
CA ALA A 101 22.85 13.90 11.34
C ALA A 101 22.80 14.22 12.84
N HIS A 102 22.20 15.36 13.22
CA HIS A 102 22.02 15.71 14.63
C HIS A 102 20.85 15.00 15.30
N LEU A 103 19.89 14.53 14.50
CA LEU A 103 18.65 13.94 15.01
C LEU A 103 18.63 12.40 15.00
N ASN A 104 19.53 11.76 14.24
CA ASN A 104 19.49 10.31 14.02
C ASN A 104 20.85 9.66 14.32
N PRO A 105 20.90 8.66 15.20
CA PRO A 105 22.17 8.05 15.64
C PRO A 105 22.90 7.24 14.56
N ARG A 106 22.15 6.71 13.56
CA ARG A 106 22.70 5.87 12.47
C ARG A 106 22.63 6.56 11.12
N TRP A 107 22.87 7.89 11.11
CA TRP A 107 22.72 8.70 9.92
C TRP A 107 23.79 8.48 8.87
N ASP A 108 23.40 8.12 7.66
CA ASP A 108 24.27 7.93 6.51
C ASP A 108 24.24 9.13 5.55
N ALA A 109 24.97 10.18 5.92
CA ALA A 109 25.09 11.39 5.10
C ALA A 109 25.75 11.13 3.73
N LEU A 110 26.67 10.15 3.65
CA LEU A 110 27.37 9.83 2.41
C LEU A 110 26.40 9.22 1.39
N SER A 111 25.59 8.26 1.80
CA SER A 111 24.56 7.63 0.93
C SER A 111 23.61 8.68 0.34
N VAL A 112 23.18 9.69 1.13
CA VAL A 112 22.33 10.76 0.60
C VAL A 112 23.04 11.55 -0.48
N ARG A 113 24.29 12.00 -0.23
CA ARG A 113 25.05 12.81 -1.19
C ARG A 113 25.33 12.04 -2.48
N THR A 114 25.74 10.79 -2.39
CA THR A 114 25.96 9.93 -3.56
C THR A 114 24.68 9.78 -4.38
N ARG A 115 23.58 9.42 -3.73
CA ARG A 115 22.28 9.22 -4.39
C ARG A 115 21.76 10.50 -5.06
N LEU A 116 21.91 11.66 -4.43
CA LEU A 116 21.51 12.93 -5.04
C LEU A 116 22.44 13.36 -6.18
N ALA A 117 23.73 13.04 -6.09
CA ALA A 117 24.70 13.28 -7.17
C ALA A 117 24.38 12.43 -8.41
N ASP A 118 24.09 11.14 -8.23
CA ASP A 118 23.68 10.20 -9.32
C ASP A 118 22.42 10.69 -10.06
N LEU A 119 21.52 11.35 -9.34
CA LEU A 119 20.30 11.94 -9.89
C LEU A 119 20.48 13.38 -10.39
N ASN A 120 21.72 13.92 -10.39
CA ASN A 120 22.03 15.31 -10.74
C ASN A 120 21.19 16.33 -9.95
N ILE A 121 20.90 16.06 -8.66
CA ILE A 121 20.17 16.96 -7.78
C ILE A 121 21.18 17.81 -6.99
N PRO A 122 21.19 19.14 -7.17
CA PRO A 122 22.17 20.01 -6.53
C PRO A 122 21.94 20.11 -5.01
N LEU A 123 23.00 19.89 -4.22
CA LEU A 123 22.93 19.91 -2.75
C LEU A 123 22.78 21.33 -2.17
N ASN A 124 23.26 22.35 -2.88
CA ASN A 124 23.33 23.75 -2.43
C ASN A 124 22.14 24.63 -2.85
N ARG A 125 21.15 24.06 -3.53
CA ARG A 125 19.92 24.79 -3.91
C ARG A 125 18.83 24.57 -2.87
N ALA A 126 18.06 25.63 -2.61
CA ALA A 126 16.88 25.55 -1.73
C ALA A 126 15.89 24.53 -2.29
N VAL A 127 15.43 23.58 -1.48
CA VAL A 127 14.55 22.48 -1.94
C VAL A 127 13.22 22.97 -2.50
N GLY A 128 12.78 24.16 -2.11
CA GLY A 128 11.60 24.81 -2.67
C GLY A 128 11.70 25.18 -4.14
N THR A 129 12.92 25.23 -4.71
CA THR A 129 13.19 25.55 -6.14
C THR A 129 13.36 24.29 -6.98
N LEU A 130 13.40 23.12 -6.40
CA LEU A 130 13.51 21.84 -7.07
C LEU A 130 12.16 21.44 -7.69
N SER A 131 12.18 20.60 -8.74
CA SER A 131 10.97 19.99 -9.27
C SER A 131 10.27 19.09 -8.25
N GLY A 132 9.01 18.73 -8.47
CA GLY A 132 8.28 17.80 -7.62
C GLY A 132 9.01 16.47 -7.46
N GLY A 133 9.48 15.90 -8.57
CA GLY A 133 10.25 14.66 -8.58
C GLY A 133 11.57 14.77 -7.84
N GLN A 134 12.32 15.87 -8.03
CA GLN A 134 13.55 16.09 -7.29
C GLN A 134 13.31 16.21 -5.78
N ARG A 135 12.25 16.92 -5.36
CA ARG A 135 11.89 16.99 -3.93
C ARG A 135 11.55 15.63 -3.35
N ALA A 136 10.79 14.81 -4.09
CA ALA A 136 10.47 13.46 -3.66
C ALA A 136 11.73 12.59 -3.49
N GLN A 137 12.68 12.71 -4.41
CA GLN A 137 13.97 12.01 -4.32
C GLN A 137 14.81 12.48 -3.11
N VAL A 138 14.87 13.80 -2.86
CA VAL A 138 15.55 14.33 -1.66
C VAL A 138 14.88 13.75 -0.39
N ALA A 139 13.56 13.77 -0.31
CA ALA A 139 12.85 13.27 0.86
C ALA A 139 13.06 11.76 1.07
N LEU A 140 13.02 10.96 -0.01
CA LEU A 140 13.30 9.52 0.05
C LEU A 140 14.75 9.28 0.51
N ALA A 141 15.73 9.96 -0.07
CA ALA A 141 17.14 9.82 0.30
C ALA A 141 17.37 10.13 1.77
N LEU A 142 16.79 11.24 2.28
CA LEU A 142 16.85 11.61 3.70
C LEU A 142 16.17 10.58 4.61
N THR A 143 15.05 10.00 4.19
CA THR A 143 14.35 8.99 4.98
C THR A 143 15.16 7.68 5.04
N LEU A 144 15.78 7.28 3.93
CA LEU A 144 16.65 6.10 3.84
C LEU A 144 17.95 6.28 4.61
N ALA A 145 18.48 7.52 4.75
CA ALA A 145 19.70 7.81 5.49
C ALA A 145 19.64 7.41 6.98
N LYS A 146 18.46 7.27 7.54
CA LYS A 146 18.23 6.73 8.89
C LYS A 146 18.61 5.25 9.01
N ARG A 147 18.76 4.54 7.89
CA ARG A 147 18.85 3.07 7.80
C ARG A 147 17.70 2.40 8.56
N PRO A 148 16.44 2.71 8.21
CA PRO A 148 15.29 2.16 8.90
C PRO A 148 15.12 0.68 8.56
N ARG A 149 14.55 -0.10 9.49
CA ARG A 149 14.08 -1.47 9.22
C ARG A 149 12.68 -1.49 8.58
N LEU A 150 11.87 -0.46 8.85
CA LEU A 150 10.56 -0.31 8.22
C LEU A 150 10.42 1.09 7.61
N LEU A 151 10.12 1.14 6.32
CA LEU A 151 9.86 2.36 5.56
C LEU A 151 8.38 2.45 5.18
N LEU A 152 7.74 3.50 5.64
CA LEU A 152 6.32 3.79 5.41
C LEU A 152 6.20 5.00 4.49
N LEU A 153 5.62 4.82 3.30
CA LEU A 153 5.52 5.83 2.25
C LEU A 153 4.05 6.11 1.93
N ASP A 154 3.60 7.33 2.21
CA ASP A 154 2.20 7.73 2.03
C ASP A 154 2.03 8.50 0.71
N GLU A 155 1.50 7.82 -0.33
CA GLU A 155 1.26 8.36 -1.69
C GLU A 155 2.48 9.10 -2.29
N PRO A 156 3.73 8.59 -2.17
CA PRO A 156 4.94 9.37 -2.47
C PRO A 156 5.11 9.70 -3.95
N VAL A 157 4.40 8.98 -4.83
CA VAL A 157 4.52 9.12 -6.29
C VAL A 157 3.27 9.74 -6.94
N ALA A 158 2.22 10.07 -6.18
CA ALA A 158 0.93 10.51 -6.70
C ALA A 158 1.03 11.78 -7.56
N ALA A 159 1.91 12.72 -7.20
CA ALA A 159 2.09 14.00 -7.89
C ALA A 159 3.28 14.01 -8.87
N LEU A 160 3.88 12.85 -9.16
CA LEU A 160 5.05 12.73 -10.04
C LEU A 160 4.64 12.42 -11.47
N ASP A 161 5.39 12.97 -12.43
CA ASP A 161 5.30 12.53 -13.81
C ASP A 161 5.81 11.07 -13.98
N PRO A 162 5.48 10.37 -15.08
CA PRO A 162 5.82 8.96 -15.24
C PRO A 162 7.31 8.65 -15.14
N LEU A 163 8.19 9.54 -15.59
CA LEU A 163 9.64 9.34 -15.53
C LEU A 163 10.16 9.50 -14.10
N ALA A 164 9.74 10.56 -13.40
CA ALA A 164 10.10 10.79 -12.00
C ALA A 164 9.60 9.65 -11.09
N ARG A 165 8.41 9.11 -11.38
CA ARG A 165 7.83 7.96 -10.68
C ARG A 165 8.68 6.71 -10.87
N ARG A 166 9.07 6.39 -12.11
CA ARG A 166 9.96 5.25 -12.41
C ARG A 166 11.30 5.38 -11.68
N HIS A 167 11.89 6.57 -11.66
CA HIS A 167 13.14 6.82 -10.93
C HIS A 167 12.95 6.65 -9.42
N PHE A 168 11.82 7.11 -8.86
CA PHE A 168 11.52 6.94 -7.43
C PHE A 168 11.43 5.45 -7.05
N LEU A 169 10.66 4.67 -7.81
CA LEU A 169 10.50 3.23 -7.57
C LEU A 169 11.81 2.48 -7.79
N GLY A 170 12.61 2.84 -8.80
CA GLY A 170 13.94 2.29 -9.01
C GLY A 170 14.90 2.56 -7.84
N THR A 171 14.87 3.78 -7.27
CA THR A 171 15.62 4.13 -6.07
C THR A 171 15.19 3.27 -4.87
N LEU A 172 13.89 3.01 -4.73
CA LEU A 172 13.34 2.18 -3.66
C LEU A 172 13.80 0.72 -3.78
N THR A 173 13.71 0.16 -5.00
CA THR A 173 14.16 -1.22 -5.28
C THR A 173 15.66 -1.38 -5.02
N ALA A 174 16.48 -0.40 -5.43
CA ALA A 174 17.91 -0.41 -5.15
C ALA A 174 18.18 -0.37 -3.63
N ALA A 175 17.46 0.47 -2.88
CA ALA A 175 17.61 0.54 -1.43
C ALA A 175 17.23 -0.79 -0.73
N MET A 176 16.21 -1.51 -1.24
CA MET A 176 15.88 -2.86 -0.77
C MET A 176 17.04 -3.83 -0.99
N ALA A 177 17.61 -3.85 -2.20
CA ALA A 177 18.76 -4.72 -2.52
C ALA A 177 19.98 -4.40 -1.63
N ASP A 178 20.29 -3.11 -1.44
CA ASP A 178 21.42 -2.63 -0.64
C ASP A 178 21.24 -2.91 0.87
N SER A 179 20.01 -3.12 1.33
CA SER A 179 19.71 -3.35 2.76
C SER A 179 20.16 -4.71 3.29
N GLY A 180 20.55 -5.64 2.42
CA GLY A 180 20.92 -6.99 2.83
C GLY A 180 19.76 -7.81 3.44
N GLY A 181 18.50 -7.42 3.16
CA GLY A 181 17.30 -8.09 3.68
C GLY A 181 16.81 -7.53 5.01
N GLU A 182 17.28 -6.36 5.44
CA GLU A 182 16.84 -5.73 6.69
C GLU A 182 15.69 -4.73 6.51
N LEU A 183 15.45 -4.24 5.28
CA LEU A 183 14.42 -3.25 5.00
C LEU A 183 13.09 -3.90 4.63
N THR A 184 12.02 -3.46 5.25
CA THR A 184 10.63 -3.71 4.83
C THR A 184 10.00 -2.41 4.41
N VAL A 185 9.21 -2.41 3.35
CA VAL A 185 8.57 -1.20 2.82
C VAL A 185 7.06 -1.38 2.78
N VAL A 186 6.31 -0.36 3.20
CA VAL A 186 4.87 -0.23 2.91
C VAL A 186 4.68 1.04 2.09
N LEU A 187 4.20 0.88 0.88
CA LEU A 187 4.00 1.96 -0.09
C LEU A 187 2.51 2.11 -0.39
N SER A 188 1.90 3.22 0.07
CA SER A 188 0.52 3.50 -0.34
C SER A 188 0.46 4.12 -1.73
N SER A 189 -0.48 3.65 -2.54
CA SER A 189 -0.78 4.21 -3.86
C SER A 189 -2.21 3.87 -4.29
N HIS A 190 -2.72 4.64 -5.23
CA HIS A 190 -3.95 4.34 -5.97
C HIS A 190 -3.65 3.90 -7.42
N LEU A 191 -2.37 3.83 -7.83
CA LEU A 191 -1.91 3.47 -9.16
C LEU A 191 -1.36 2.03 -9.13
N ILE A 192 -2.18 1.06 -9.52
CA ILE A 192 -1.88 -0.37 -9.41
C ILE A 192 -0.73 -0.79 -10.32
N ALA A 193 -0.74 -0.35 -11.59
CA ALA A 193 0.25 -0.71 -12.59
C ALA A 193 1.71 -0.38 -12.22
N ASP A 194 1.93 0.64 -11.38
CA ASP A 194 3.27 0.98 -10.90
C ASP A 194 3.75 0.05 -9.78
N LEU A 195 2.80 -0.49 -9.00
CA LEU A 195 3.08 -1.34 -7.84
C LEU A 195 3.36 -2.79 -8.21
N GLU A 196 2.70 -3.30 -9.24
CA GLU A 196 2.86 -4.68 -9.73
C GLU A 196 4.31 -5.06 -10.04
N ARG A 197 5.11 -4.05 -10.45
CA ARG A 197 6.51 -4.26 -10.83
C ARG A 197 7.50 -4.30 -9.67
N VAL A 198 7.11 -3.82 -8.51
CA VAL A 198 8.03 -3.62 -7.39
C VAL A 198 7.55 -4.24 -6.08
N CYS A 199 6.24 -4.52 -5.97
CA CYS A 199 5.65 -5.08 -4.76
C CYS A 199 5.48 -6.59 -4.90
N ASP A 200 5.74 -7.30 -3.81
CA ASP A 200 5.52 -8.74 -3.66
C ASP A 200 4.40 -9.08 -2.66
N HIS A 201 3.88 -8.07 -1.97
CA HIS A 201 2.80 -8.21 -0.99
C HIS A 201 1.78 -7.09 -1.15
N ILE A 202 0.51 -7.35 -0.82
CA ILE A 202 -0.57 -6.39 -0.94
C ILE A 202 -1.42 -6.32 0.33
N ILE A 203 -1.87 -5.10 0.65
CA ILE A 203 -2.98 -4.81 1.56
C ILE A 203 -3.98 -3.96 0.79
N LEU A 204 -5.18 -4.46 0.57
CA LEU A 204 -6.28 -3.71 -0.04
C LEU A 204 -7.23 -3.22 1.05
N LEU A 205 -7.38 -1.90 1.16
CA LEU A 205 -8.34 -1.24 2.03
C LEU A 205 -9.51 -0.69 1.21
N ALA A 206 -10.73 -1.06 1.56
CA ALA A 206 -11.95 -0.40 1.09
C ALA A 206 -12.96 -0.32 2.25
N GLU A 207 -13.78 0.72 2.29
CA GLU A 207 -14.80 0.95 3.33
C GLU A 207 -14.25 0.84 4.76
N SER A 208 -13.05 1.38 4.98
CA SER A 208 -12.33 1.32 6.26
C SER A 208 -11.97 -0.09 6.75
N ARG A 209 -12.02 -1.10 5.90
CA ARG A 209 -11.73 -2.51 6.19
C ARG A 209 -10.68 -3.08 5.26
N VAL A 210 -9.97 -4.10 5.72
CA VAL A 210 -9.10 -4.91 4.86
C VAL A 210 -9.98 -5.85 4.04
N GLN A 211 -9.87 -5.75 2.72
CA GLN A 211 -10.58 -6.63 1.78
C GLN A 211 -9.69 -7.80 1.35
N LEU A 212 -8.39 -7.54 1.22
CA LEU A 212 -7.39 -8.51 0.77
C LEU A 212 -6.05 -8.20 1.44
N CYS A 213 -5.32 -9.24 1.85
CA CYS A 213 -3.96 -9.11 2.36
C CYS A 213 -3.22 -10.41 2.10
N GLY A 214 -2.03 -10.32 1.47
CA GLY A 214 -1.21 -11.51 1.21
C GLY A 214 -0.10 -11.28 0.19
N ASP A 215 0.63 -12.33 -0.09
CA ASP A 215 1.63 -12.41 -1.17
C ASP A 215 0.91 -12.35 -2.53
N ILE A 216 1.41 -11.51 -3.45
CA ILE A 216 0.73 -11.23 -4.73
C ILE A 216 0.65 -12.49 -5.59
N ASP A 217 1.74 -13.22 -5.77
CA ASP A 217 1.77 -14.42 -6.61
C ASP A 217 0.83 -15.50 -6.08
N THR A 218 0.78 -15.65 -4.74
CA THR A 218 -0.16 -16.58 -4.09
C THR A 218 -1.59 -16.18 -4.35
N LEU A 219 -1.91 -14.90 -4.18
CA LEU A 219 -3.27 -14.39 -4.41
C LEU A 219 -3.70 -14.53 -5.87
N LEU A 220 -2.85 -14.20 -6.83
CA LEU A 220 -3.13 -14.39 -8.25
C LEU A 220 -3.36 -15.87 -8.59
N GLY A 221 -2.55 -16.78 -8.02
CA GLY A 221 -2.73 -18.22 -8.19
C GLY A 221 -4.02 -18.79 -7.61
N GLU A 222 -4.53 -18.19 -6.53
CA GLU A 222 -5.78 -18.60 -5.87
C GLU A 222 -7.04 -18.06 -6.55
N HIS A 223 -6.93 -17.13 -7.50
CA HIS A 223 -8.09 -16.49 -8.15
C HIS A 223 -8.12 -16.80 -9.63
N LYS A 224 -9.35 -16.81 -10.20
CA LYS A 224 -9.60 -16.96 -11.63
C LYS A 224 -10.78 -16.10 -12.05
N VAL A 225 -10.75 -15.68 -13.32
CA VAL A 225 -11.90 -15.12 -14.00
C VAL A 225 -12.58 -16.24 -14.76
N LEU A 226 -13.87 -16.46 -14.47
CA LEU A 226 -14.72 -17.44 -15.15
C LEU A 226 -15.70 -16.72 -16.07
N VAL A 227 -15.64 -17.02 -17.35
CA VAL A 227 -16.48 -16.40 -18.38
C VAL A 227 -17.36 -17.49 -19.03
N GLY A 228 -18.66 -17.31 -19.03
CA GLY A 228 -19.57 -18.30 -19.59
C GLY A 228 -20.97 -17.76 -19.89
N PRO A 229 -21.88 -18.60 -20.37
CA PRO A 229 -23.24 -18.20 -20.68
C PRO A 229 -24.03 -17.81 -19.42
N ARG A 230 -25.00 -16.92 -19.59
CA ARG A 230 -25.93 -16.57 -18.50
C ARG A 230 -26.80 -17.77 -18.13
N LYS A 231 -26.42 -18.48 -17.10
CA LYS A 231 -27.17 -19.60 -16.51
C LYS A 231 -27.09 -19.55 -14.98
N ASN A 232 -27.74 -20.53 -14.34
CA ASN A 232 -27.62 -20.66 -12.87
C ASN A 232 -26.19 -20.97 -12.46
N THR A 233 -25.61 -20.11 -11.61
CA THR A 233 -24.25 -20.20 -11.11
C THR A 233 -24.11 -20.85 -9.73
N SER A 234 -25.22 -21.35 -9.16
CA SER A 234 -25.26 -21.89 -7.78
C SER A 234 -24.28 -23.04 -7.54
N ALA A 235 -23.91 -23.81 -8.55
CA ALA A 235 -22.91 -24.87 -8.43
C ALA A 235 -21.51 -24.28 -8.28
N LEU A 236 -21.17 -23.25 -9.06
CA LEU A 236 -19.89 -22.51 -8.96
C LEU A 236 -19.80 -21.75 -7.64
N GLU A 237 -20.87 -21.12 -7.20
CA GLU A 237 -20.95 -20.36 -5.93
C GLU A 237 -20.80 -21.26 -4.69
N ARG A 238 -21.15 -22.56 -4.79
CA ARG A 238 -20.88 -23.54 -3.74
C ARG A 238 -19.46 -24.09 -3.78
N ALA A 239 -18.85 -24.19 -4.96
CA ALA A 239 -17.50 -24.73 -5.14
C ALA A 239 -16.41 -23.68 -4.90
N HIS A 240 -16.72 -22.41 -5.17
CA HIS A 240 -15.76 -21.30 -5.13
C HIS A 240 -16.36 -20.10 -4.38
N THR A 241 -15.51 -19.25 -3.83
CA THR A 241 -15.97 -17.97 -3.29
C THR A 241 -16.04 -16.94 -4.42
N VAL A 242 -17.26 -16.53 -4.79
CA VAL A 242 -17.45 -15.47 -5.78
C VAL A 242 -17.12 -14.13 -5.14
N VAL A 243 -16.06 -13.48 -5.63
CA VAL A 243 -15.62 -12.15 -5.21
C VAL A 243 -16.45 -11.07 -5.89
N HIS A 244 -16.60 -11.16 -7.22
CA HIS A 244 -17.34 -10.19 -8.01
C HIS A 244 -18.04 -10.89 -9.16
N ALA A 245 -19.23 -10.39 -9.55
CA ALA A 245 -20.01 -10.96 -10.63
C ALA A 245 -20.57 -9.85 -11.54
N VAL A 246 -20.27 -9.95 -12.83
CA VAL A 246 -20.85 -9.10 -13.86
C VAL A 246 -21.76 -9.96 -14.73
N ARG A 247 -23.03 -9.58 -14.85
CA ARG A 247 -24.03 -10.32 -15.65
C ARG A 247 -24.56 -9.40 -16.75
N THR A 248 -24.38 -9.81 -17.99
CA THR A 248 -24.98 -9.17 -19.17
C THR A 248 -26.22 -9.98 -19.63
N ALA A 249 -26.86 -9.56 -20.72
CA ALA A 249 -27.99 -10.31 -21.26
C ALA A 249 -27.64 -11.75 -21.70
N ARG A 250 -26.41 -12.00 -22.12
CA ARG A 250 -25.96 -13.28 -22.69
C ARG A 250 -24.85 -13.99 -21.95
N GLN A 251 -24.08 -13.26 -21.13
CA GLN A 251 -22.83 -13.72 -20.54
C GLN A 251 -22.77 -13.41 -19.05
N THR A 252 -22.11 -14.27 -18.31
CA THR A 252 -21.72 -14.04 -16.90
C THR A 252 -20.20 -14.11 -16.79
N THR A 253 -19.62 -13.10 -16.17
CA THR A 253 -18.20 -13.05 -15.79
C THR A 253 -18.14 -13.07 -14.27
N LEU A 254 -17.38 -14.01 -13.69
CA LEU A 254 -17.20 -14.16 -12.25
C LEU A 254 -15.73 -14.06 -11.93
N LEU A 255 -15.35 -13.17 -11.03
CA LEU A 255 -14.07 -13.27 -10.33
C LEU A 255 -14.29 -14.18 -9.12
N VAL A 256 -13.57 -15.27 -9.05
CA VAL A 256 -13.69 -16.26 -7.98
C VAL A 256 -12.37 -16.52 -7.29
N ARG A 257 -12.42 -16.74 -5.96
CA ARG A 257 -11.35 -17.42 -5.25
C ARG A 257 -11.63 -18.91 -5.27
N LEU A 258 -10.64 -19.67 -5.75
CA LEU A 258 -10.79 -21.10 -5.98
C LEU A 258 -10.95 -21.87 -4.66
N GLY A 259 -11.99 -22.68 -4.54
CA GLY A 259 -12.14 -23.69 -3.49
C GLY A 259 -11.73 -25.08 -3.95
N GLY A 260 -11.34 -25.23 -5.23
CA GLY A 260 -10.96 -26.48 -5.87
C GLY A 260 -10.93 -26.34 -7.40
N PRO A 261 -10.80 -27.43 -8.16
CA PRO A 261 -10.81 -27.40 -9.62
C PRO A 261 -12.16 -26.87 -10.17
N VAL A 262 -12.09 -26.15 -11.30
CA VAL A 262 -13.28 -25.68 -12.02
C VAL A 262 -13.77 -26.81 -12.92
N PHE A 263 -14.94 -27.39 -12.62
CA PHE A 263 -15.49 -28.54 -13.35
C PHE A 263 -16.57 -28.18 -14.36
N ASP A 264 -17.01 -26.92 -14.46
CA ASP A 264 -18.10 -26.56 -15.40
C ASP A 264 -17.53 -26.24 -16.79
N PRO A 265 -17.69 -27.13 -17.78
CA PRO A 265 -17.14 -26.97 -19.12
C PRO A 265 -17.77 -25.82 -19.92
N ALA A 266 -18.85 -25.23 -19.44
CA ALA A 266 -19.46 -24.06 -20.06
C ALA A 266 -18.82 -22.74 -19.66
N TYR A 267 -17.91 -22.77 -18.69
CA TYR A 267 -17.15 -21.60 -18.26
C TYR A 267 -15.68 -21.76 -18.64
N GLU A 268 -15.17 -20.78 -19.36
CA GLU A 268 -13.75 -20.62 -19.64
C GLU A 268 -13.09 -19.94 -18.44
N ALA A 269 -12.01 -20.56 -17.94
CA ALA A 269 -11.24 -20.03 -16.83
C ALA A 269 -9.96 -19.40 -17.34
N SER A 270 -9.70 -18.13 -16.99
CA SER A 270 -8.48 -17.40 -17.27
C SER A 270 -7.79 -16.96 -15.97
N ASP A 271 -6.49 -16.71 -16.07
CA ASP A 271 -5.71 -16.09 -15.00
C ASP A 271 -6.21 -14.67 -14.78
N VAL A 272 -6.04 -14.19 -13.55
CA VAL A 272 -6.36 -12.81 -13.16
C VAL A 272 -5.06 -12.02 -13.02
N ASP A 273 -5.04 -10.78 -13.46
CA ASP A 273 -3.97 -9.84 -13.15
C ASP A 273 -4.25 -9.07 -11.86
N LEU A 274 -3.26 -8.32 -11.36
CA LEU A 274 -3.38 -7.59 -10.10
C LEU A 274 -4.44 -6.48 -10.18
N GLU A 275 -4.59 -5.84 -11.33
CA GLU A 275 -5.58 -4.77 -11.53
C GLU A 275 -7.00 -5.34 -11.49
N GLU A 276 -7.25 -6.42 -12.22
CA GLU A 276 -8.55 -7.13 -12.21
C GLU A 276 -8.90 -7.63 -10.80
N LEU A 277 -7.93 -8.21 -10.08
CA LEU A 277 -8.11 -8.67 -8.71
C LEU A 277 -8.54 -7.54 -7.78
N VAL A 278 -7.80 -6.43 -7.79
CA VAL A 278 -8.08 -5.27 -6.94
C VAL A 278 -9.43 -4.65 -7.29
N LEU A 279 -9.72 -4.44 -8.58
CA LEU A 279 -10.99 -3.87 -9.04
C LEU A 279 -12.17 -4.77 -8.66
N GLY A 280 -12.02 -6.09 -8.75
CA GLY A 280 -13.05 -7.04 -8.34
C GLY A 280 -13.40 -6.93 -6.86
N TYR A 281 -12.41 -6.88 -5.97
CA TYR A 281 -12.65 -6.70 -4.53
C TYR A 281 -13.21 -5.31 -4.19
N MET A 282 -12.79 -4.26 -4.90
CA MET A 282 -13.36 -2.92 -4.75
C MET A 282 -14.81 -2.84 -5.26
N GLY A 283 -15.13 -3.50 -6.38
CA GLY A 283 -16.47 -3.57 -6.93
C GLY A 283 -17.45 -4.35 -6.04
N ALA A 284 -17.00 -5.42 -5.41
CA ALA A 284 -17.77 -6.18 -4.43
C ALA A 284 -18.17 -5.32 -3.22
N SER A 285 -17.29 -4.45 -2.75
CA SER A 285 -17.55 -3.53 -1.64
C SER A 285 -18.58 -2.44 -2.01
N ALA A 286 -18.64 -2.02 -3.28
CA ALA A 286 -19.57 -0.97 -3.74
C ALA A 286 -21.00 -1.46 -4.00
N THR A 287 -21.21 -2.76 -4.23
CA THR A 287 -22.51 -3.34 -4.62
C THR A 287 -23.60 -3.21 -3.53
N PRO A 288 -23.34 -3.33 -2.21
CA PRO A 288 -24.37 -3.17 -1.19
C PRO A 288 -24.98 -1.75 -1.15
N ALA A 289 -24.20 -0.72 -1.44
CA ALA A 289 -24.66 0.67 -1.40
C ALA A 289 -25.61 1.01 -2.57
N LEU A 290 -25.39 0.43 -3.75
CA LEU A 290 -26.24 0.61 -4.93
C LEU A 290 -27.57 -0.15 -4.80
N ALA A 291 -27.57 -1.35 -4.20
CA ALA A 291 -28.79 -2.13 -3.97
C ALA A 291 -29.75 -1.44 -2.98
N GLN A 292 -29.24 -0.65 -2.03
CA GLN A 292 -30.07 0.12 -1.09
C GLN A 292 -30.67 1.37 -1.74
N LEU A 293 -30.02 1.99 -2.72
CA LEU A 293 -30.52 3.16 -3.44
C LEU A 293 -31.63 2.82 -4.46
N THR A 294 -31.58 1.63 -5.07
CA THR A 294 -32.64 1.15 -5.96
C THR A 294 -33.90 0.70 -5.20
N ALA A 295 -33.77 0.21 -3.97
CA ALA A 295 -34.94 -0.17 -3.14
C ALA A 295 -35.73 1.03 -2.61
N ILE A 296 -35.14 2.25 -2.54
CA ILE A 296 -35.83 3.47 -2.09
C ILE A 296 -36.56 4.17 -3.25
N GLY A 297 -36.24 3.83 -4.50
CA GLY A 297 -36.83 4.44 -5.72
C GLY A 297 -38.09 3.74 -6.25
N GLU A 298 -38.47 2.58 -5.72
CA GLU A 298 -39.66 1.83 -6.17
C GLU A 298 -40.91 1.96 -5.25
N GLU A 299 -40.84 2.78 -4.21
CA GLU A 299 -41.95 3.08 -3.29
C GLU A 299 -42.48 4.53 -3.40
N GLN A 300 -42.52 5.13 -4.59
CA GLN A 300 -43.28 6.36 -4.84
C GLN A 300 -44.12 6.27 -6.10
#